data_b4817053aaf810f738370e167765f419
#
_entry.id   b4817053aaf810f738370e167765f419
#
_cell.length_a   1.000
_cell.length_b   1.000
_cell.length_c   1.000
_cell.angle_alpha   90.00
_cell.angle_beta   90.00
_cell.angle_gamma   90.00
#
_symmetry.space_group_name_H-M   'P 1'
#
loop_
_entity.id
_entity.type
_entity.pdbx_description
1 polymer ?
#
loop_
_entity_poly.entity_id
_entity_poly.type
_entity_poly.pdbx_seq_one_letter_code
_entity_poly.pdbx_strand_id
1 'polypeptide(L)'
;EANENALKLASFHTGRKKVVAFSKSFHGRTSAAVRVTDNPNIVAPLNEGLDVEFLPLNDIQAVKEALKNKDVCAVIIEGIQGVGGIQVPETEFLKSLREVCSATGTILILDEIQSGYGRSGKFFAHQHAGIRPDMITTAKGMGNGFPIGGVLISPLFKPVYGMLGTTFGGNHLACSAAIAVLDVMKGEKLVENAATVGSYLIKKLNAFPQIKEIRGMGLMIGIEMNEPVMQLRNSLLFEQKVFTGASGTHVIRLLPPLNLSKQDADLFLSRFNNALNS
;
A
#
# COMPACT_ATOMS: atom_id res chain seq x y z
N GLU A 1 4.19 4.36 -12.44
CA GLU A 1 4.36 3.61 -13.71
C GLU A 1 3.99 2.13 -13.56
N ALA A 2 4.29 1.48 -12.43
CA ALA A 2 3.87 0.08 -12.21
C ALA A 2 2.34 -0.04 -12.26
N ASN A 3 1.60 0.82 -11.54
CA ASN A 3 0.14 0.83 -11.57
C ASN A 3 -0.41 1.21 -12.95
N GLU A 4 0.20 2.18 -13.63
CA GLU A 4 -0.15 2.58 -15.00
C GLU A 4 -0.10 1.39 -15.95
N ASN A 5 0.99 0.62 -15.93
CA ASN A 5 1.17 -0.54 -16.79
C ASN A 5 0.24 -1.71 -16.39
N ALA A 6 -0.01 -1.92 -15.10
CA ALA A 6 -0.95 -2.95 -14.64
C ALA A 6 -2.39 -2.67 -15.10
N LEU A 7 -2.85 -1.43 -14.98
CA LEU A 7 -4.18 -1.00 -15.46
C LEU A 7 -4.30 -1.15 -16.97
N LYS A 8 -3.28 -0.71 -17.72
CA LYS A 8 -3.23 -0.84 -19.17
C LYS A 8 -3.28 -2.31 -19.61
N LEU A 9 -2.50 -3.18 -18.94
CA LEU A 9 -2.48 -4.60 -19.24
C LEU A 9 -3.82 -5.28 -18.94
N ALA A 10 -4.48 -4.93 -17.83
CA ALA A 10 -5.79 -5.43 -17.49
C ALA A 10 -6.85 -5.06 -18.55
N SER A 11 -6.81 -3.82 -19.04
CA SER A 11 -7.70 -3.34 -20.08
C SER A 11 -7.46 -4.06 -21.41
N PHE A 12 -6.21 -4.27 -21.82
CA PHE A 12 -5.87 -5.06 -23.01
C PHE A 12 -6.36 -6.51 -22.91
N HIS A 13 -6.17 -7.14 -21.76
CA HIS A 13 -6.54 -8.53 -21.55
C HIS A 13 -8.05 -8.74 -21.58
N THR A 14 -8.82 -7.85 -20.96
CA THR A 14 -10.28 -8.00 -20.82
C THR A 14 -11.07 -7.34 -21.95
N GLY A 15 -10.48 -6.40 -22.70
CA GLY A 15 -11.17 -5.54 -23.65
C GLY A 15 -12.11 -4.52 -23.02
N ARG A 16 -12.09 -4.38 -21.69
CA ARG A 16 -12.98 -3.52 -20.89
C ARG A 16 -12.27 -2.21 -20.52
N LYS A 17 -13.04 -1.19 -20.06
CA LYS A 17 -12.52 0.16 -19.79
C LYS A 17 -12.65 0.58 -18.34
N LYS A 18 -13.75 0.17 -17.67
CA LYS A 18 -14.08 0.61 -16.32
C LYS A 18 -13.12 0.00 -15.29
N VAL A 19 -12.73 0.78 -14.30
CA VAL A 19 -11.90 0.34 -13.17
C VAL A 19 -12.65 0.58 -11.86
N VAL A 20 -12.52 -0.32 -10.92
CA VAL A 20 -12.97 -0.14 -9.53
C VAL A 20 -11.74 0.10 -8.65
N ALA A 21 -11.81 1.14 -7.84
CA ALA A 21 -10.85 1.46 -6.78
C ALA A 21 -11.59 1.68 -5.45
N PHE A 22 -10.87 1.97 -4.37
CA PHE A 22 -11.49 2.13 -3.05
C PHE A 22 -11.30 3.54 -2.49
N SER A 23 -12.28 3.99 -1.71
CA SER A 23 -12.20 5.27 -1.00
C SER A 23 -10.91 5.36 -0.17
N LYS A 24 -10.33 6.56 -0.13
CA LYS A 24 -9.03 6.86 0.51
C LYS A 24 -7.82 6.19 -0.12
N SER A 25 -7.94 5.56 -1.30
CA SER A 25 -6.81 4.95 -2.00
C SER A 25 -5.81 5.99 -2.55
N PHE A 26 -4.56 5.55 -2.69
CA PHE A 26 -3.53 6.30 -3.39
C PHE A 26 -2.67 5.37 -4.24
N HIS A 27 -2.79 5.49 -5.57
CA HIS A 27 -2.10 4.61 -6.52
C HIS A 27 -1.05 5.31 -7.38
N GLY A 28 -0.92 6.63 -7.29
CA GLY A 28 0.12 7.37 -8.01
C GLY A 28 -0.34 8.68 -8.64
N ARG A 29 0.52 9.20 -9.51
CA ARG A 29 0.38 10.53 -10.14
C ARG A 29 0.42 10.52 -11.66
N THR A 30 0.70 9.38 -12.30
CA THR A 30 0.59 9.22 -13.76
C THR A 30 -0.88 9.18 -14.18
N SER A 31 -1.16 9.25 -15.49
CA SER A 31 -2.52 9.52 -15.97
C SER A 31 -3.60 8.55 -15.48
N ALA A 32 -3.40 7.25 -15.61
CA ALA A 32 -4.39 6.29 -15.09
C ALA A 32 -4.26 6.11 -13.56
N ALA A 33 -3.04 6.13 -13.01
CA ALA A 33 -2.84 5.98 -11.57
C ALA A 33 -3.43 7.12 -10.75
N VAL A 34 -3.42 8.38 -11.26
CA VAL A 34 -4.05 9.50 -10.57
C VAL A 34 -5.59 9.37 -10.57
N ARG A 35 -6.16 8.77 -11.62
CA ARG A 35 -7.61 8.58 -11.71
C ARG A 35 -8.15 7.53 -10.75
N VAL A 36 -7.35 6.51 -10.40
CA VAL A 36 -7.71 5.51 -9.40
C VAL A 36 -7.26 5.89 -7.99
N THR A 37 -6.71 7.10 -7.82
CA THR A 37 -6.40 7.70 -6.52
C THR A 37 -7.59 8.54 -6.07
N ASP A 38 -8.12 8.27 -4.87
CA ASP A 38 -9.27 8.99 -4.30
C ASP A 38 -8.85 10.37 -3.76
N ASN A 39 -8.52 11.25 -4.68
CA ASN A 39 -8.22 12.66 -4.39
C ASN A 39 -8.50 13.53 -5.64
N PRO A 40 -9.69 14.13 -5.75
CA PRO A 40 -10.05 14.95 -6.92
C PRO A 40 -9.15 16.18 -7.11
N ASN A 41 -8.51 16.68 -6.04
CA ASN A 41 -7.67 17.88 -6.11
C ASN A 41 -6.37 17.71 -6.90
N ILE A 42 -5.99 16.46 -7.20
CA ILE A 42 -4.76 16.16 -7.96
C ILE A 42 -5.03 15.63 -9.37
N VAL A 43 -6.31 15.52 -9.76
CA VAL A 43 -6.73 15.11 -11.11
C VAL A 43 -6.81 16.34 -11.99
N ALA A 44 -5.90 16.43 -12.96
CA ALA A 44 -5.97 17.51 -13.96
C ALA A 44 -7.07 17.19 -15.00
N PRO A 45 -7.69 18.21 -15.66
CA PRO A 45 -8.72 17.96 -16.67
C PRO A 45 -8.33 16.95 -17.75
N LEU A 46 -7.06 16.96 -18.17
CA LEU A 46 -6.54 16.00 -19.16
C LEU A 46 -6.54 14.53 -18.68
N ASN A 47 -6.69 14.29 -17.36
CA ASN A 47 -6.69 12.94 -16.78
C ASN A 47 -8.10 12.36 -16.63
N GLU A 48 -9.17 13.11 -16.93
CA GLU A 48 -10.57 12.74 -16.62
C GLU A 48 -11.12 11.59 -17.48
N GLY A 49 -10.42 11.17 -18.52
CA GLY A 49 -10.93 10.21 -19.52
C GLY A 49 -11.10 8.75 -19.06
N LEU A 50 -10.60 8.36 -17.88
CA LEU A 50 -10.73 7.00 -17.37
C LEU A 50 -12.01 6.87 -16.53
N ASP A 51 -12.85 5.86 -16.84
CA ASP A 51 -14.05 5.51 -16.08
C ASP A 51 -13.66 4.75 -14.81
N VAL A 52 -13.82 5.39 -13.65
CA VAL A 52 -13.44 4.85 -12.34
C VAL A 52 -14.60 4.98 -11.37
N GLU A 53 -14.92 3.87 -10.71
CA GLU A 53 -15.87 3.82 -9.60
C GLU A 53 -15.12 3.59 -8.28
N PHE A 54 -15.33 4.49 -7.29
CA PHE A 54 -14.77 4.34 -5.95
C PHE A 54 -15.78 3.70 -5.01
N LEU A 55 -15.40 2.60 -4.37
CA LEU A 55 -16.23 1.87 -3.42
C LEU A 55 -15.71 2.01 -1.99
N PRO A 56 -16.58 1.89 -0.96
CA PRO A 56 -16.12 1.79 0.41
C PRO A 56 -15.23 0.56 0.62
N LEU A 57 -14.15 0.71 1.38
CA LEU A 57 -13.33 -0.43 1.78
C LEU A 57 -14.14 -1.38 2.67
N ASN A 58 -13.94 -2.69 2.50
CA ASN A 58 -14.64 -3.77 3.22
C ASN A 58 -16.15 -3.92 2.88
N ASP A 59 -16.67 -3.23 1.86
CA ASP A 59 -18.03 -3.42 1.38
C ASP A 59 -18.09 -4.38 0.18
N ILE A 60 -18.22 -5.69 0.48
CA ILE A 60 -18.29 -6.72 -0.57
C ILE A 60 -19.60 -6.66 -1.37
N GLN A 61 -20.67 -6.10 -0.82
CA GLN A 61 -21.93 -5.99 -1.55
C GLN A 61 -21.82 -4.91 -2.63
N ALA A 62 -21.20 -3.78 -2.32
CA ALA A 62 -20.88 -2.76 -3.32
C ALA A 62 -20.00 -3.32 -4.45
N VAL A 63 -19.00 -4.16 -4.12
CA VAL A 63 -18.17 -4.81 -5.14
C VAL A 63 -18.99 -5.73 -6.03
N LYS A 64 -19.84 -6.59 -5.44
CA LYS A 64 -20.70 -7.50 -6.22
C LYS A 64 -21.61 -6.74 -7.19
N GLU A 65 -22.20 -5.63 -6.74
CA GLU A 65 -23.07 -4.79 -7.56
C GLU A 65 -22.28 -4.13 -8.71
N ALA A 66 -21.11 -3.55 -8.41
CA ALA A 66 -20.26 -2.90 -9.42
C ALA A 66 -19.76 -3.88 -10.50
N LEU A 67 -19.52 -5.14 -10.16
CA LEU A 67 -18.98 -6.13 -11.08
C LEU A 67 -20.03 -7.00 -11.79
N LYS A 68 -21.32 -6.86 -11.47
CA LYS A 68 -22.40 -7.72 -11.98
C LYS A 68 -22.53 -7.72 -13.51
N ASN A 69 -22.28 -6.57 -14.15
CA ASN A 69 -22.41 -6.39 -15.60
C ASN A 69 -21.19 -6.91 -16.38
N LYS A 70 -20.11 -7.31 -15.68
CA LYS A 70 -18.86 -7.79 -16.28
C LYS A 70 -18.22 -6.79 -17.26
N ASP A 71 -18.37 -5.49 -17.00
CA ASP A 71 -17.82 -4.38 -17.78
C ASP A 71 -16.55 -3.78 -17.16
N VAL A 72 -16.22 -4.18 -15.93
CA VAL A 72 -15.03 -3.74 -15.20
C VAL A 72 -13.80 -4.53 -15.66
N CYS A 73 -12.74 -3.83 -16.09
CA CYS A 73 -11.47 -4.46 -16.50
C CYS A 73 -10.62 -4.87 -15.30
N ALA A 74 -10.57 -4.04 -14.26
CA ALA A 74 -9.77 -4.29 -13.08
C ALA A 74 -10.40 -3.75 -11.80
N VAL A 75 -10.13 -4.44 -10.71
CA VAL A 75 -10.21 -3.89 -9.35
C VAL A 75 -8.77 -3.68 -8.88
N ILE A 76 -8.43 -2.46 -8.46
CA ILE A 76 -7.13 -2.13 -7.86
C ILE A 76 -7.31 -1.80 -6.38
N ILE A 77 -6.48 -2.41 -5.52
CA ILE A 77 -6.53 -2.23 -4.07
C ILE A 77 -5.12 -2.25 -3.48
N GLU A 78 -4.85 -1.36 -2.52
CA GLU A 78 -3.62 -1.44 -1.73
C GLU A 78 -3.70 -2.61 -0.75
N GLY A 79 -2.59 -3.35 -0.56
CA GLY A 79 -2.52 -4.39 0.47
C GLY A 79 -2.78 -3.85 1.88
N ILE A 80 -2.32 -2.61 2.13
CA ILE A 80 -2.71 -1.73 3.26
C ILE A 80 -2.73 -0.32 2.70
N GLN A 81 -3.82 0.42 2.85
CA GLN A 81 -3.90 1.79 2.37
C GLN A 81 -2.97 2.71 3.17
N GLY A 82 -1.91 3.18 2.52
CA GLY A 82 -0.90 3.97 3.20
C GLY A 82 -1.33 5.41 3.47
N VAL A 83 -1.66 6.14 2.43
CA VAL A 83 -2.08 7.57 2.50
C VAL A 83 -3.43 7.71 3.18
N GLY A 84 -4.32 6.74 3.02
CA GLY A 84 -5.65 6.69 3.64
C GLY A 84 -5.65 6.53 5.17
N GLY A 85 -4.47 6.53 5.84
CA GLY A 85 -4.37 6.44 7.30
C GLY A 85 -4.14 5.02 7.81
N ILE A 86 -3.39 4.21 7.06
CA ILE A 86 -3.07 2.82 7.39
C ILE A 86 -4.34 1.98 7.57
N GLN A 87 -5.24 2.06 6.58
CA GLN A 87 -6.43 1.22 6.60
C GLN A 87 -6.07 -0.19 6.13
N VAL A 88 -6.38 -1.18 6.95
CA VAL A 88 -6.11 -2.60 6.66
C VAL A 88 -7.39 -3.24 6.14
N PRO A 89 -7.41 -3.77 4.90
CA PRO A 89 -8.55 -4.54 4.42
C PRO A 89 -8.78 -5.80 5.26
N GLU A 90 -10.03 -6.11 5.53
CA GLU A 90 -10.38 -7.33 6.25
C GLU A 90 -10.03 -8.59 5.44
N THR A 91 -9.56 -9.63 6.12
CA THR A 91 -9.17 -10.88 5.47
C THR A 91 -10.31 -11.51 4.67
N GLU A 92 -11.51 -11.54 5.23
CA GLU A 92 -12.68 -12.13 4.57
C GLU A 92 -13.18 -11.26 3.40
N PHE A 93 -13.01 -9.94 3.49
CA PHE A 93 -13.25 -9.05 2.36
C PHE A 93 -12.31 -9.36 1.19
N LEU A 94 -10.99 -9.48 1.45
CA LEU A 94 -10.01 -9.80 0.40
C LEU A 94 -10.25 -11.16 -0.25
N LYS A 95 -10.64 -12.18 0.52
CA LYS A 95 -11.02 -13.49 -0.02
C LYS A 95 -12.25 -13.40 -0.93
N SER A 96 -13.31 -12.77 -0.44
CA SER A 96 -14.54 -12.57 -1.22
C SER A 96 -14.29 -11.70 -2.47
N LEU A 97 -13.45 -10.67 -2.37
CA LEU A 97 -13.04 -9.84 -3.50
C LEU A 97 -12.36 -10.69 -4.58
N ARG A 98 -11.43 -11.59 -4.19
CA ARG A 98 -10.78 -12.52 -5.14
C ARG A 98 -11.81 -13.42 -5.83
N GLU A 99 -12.75 -13.97 -5.08
CA GLU A 99 -13.80 -14.84 -5.63
C GLU A 99 -14.69 -14.11 -6.64
N VAL A 100 -15.17 -12.92 -6.30
CA VAL A 100 -16.02 -12.10 -7.19
C VAL A 100 -15.26 -11.70 -8.45
N CYS A 101 -14.01 -11.26 -8.33
CA CYS A 101 -13.18 -10.94 -9.50
C CYS A 101 -13.00 -12.17 -10.41
N SER A 102 -12.77 -13.35 -9.84
CA SER A 102 -12.65 -14.60 -10.62
C SER A 102 -13.93 -14.96 -11.34
N ALA A 103 -15.08 -14.85 -10.68
CA ALA A 103 -16.40 -15.19 -11.22
C ALA A 103 -16.84 -14.24 -12.37
N THR A 104 -16.37 -12.98 -12.35
CA THR A 104 -16.71 -11.97 -13.36
C THR A 104 -15.67 -11.79 -14.45
N GLY A 105 -14.51 -12.46 -14.33
CA GLY A 105 -13.37 -12.28 -15.23
C GLY A 105 -12.80 -10.87 -15.13
N THR A 106 -12.85 -10.26 -13.95
CA THR A 106 -12.27 -8.95 -13.63
C THR A 106 -10.86 -9.18 -13.06
N ILE A 107 -9.88 -8.41 -13.49
CA ILE A 107 -8.50 -8.54 -13.03
C ILE A 107 -8.35 -7.93 -11.63
N LEU A 108 -7.82 -8.70 -10.70
CA LEU A 108 -7.47 -8.21 -9.36
C LEU A 108 -6.01 -7.76 -9.33
N ILE A 109 -5.79 -6.45 -9.11
CA ILE A 109 -4.47 -5.83 -8.96
C ILE A 109 -4.24 -5.49 -7.49
N LEU A 110 -3.23 -6.10 -6.87
CA LEU A 110 -2.76 -5.70 -5.54
C LEU A 110 -1.63 -4.69 -5.69
N ASP A 111 -1.89 -3.47 -5.21
CA ASP A 111 -0.88 -2.44 -5.07
C ASP A 111 -0.07 -2.68 -3.79
N GLU A 112 1.09 -3.29 -3.96
CA GLU A 112 2.04 -3.58 -2.89
C GLU A 112 3.23 -2.60 -2.91
N ILE A 113 3.07 -1.45 -3.54
CA ILE A 113 4.11 -0.42 -3.67
C ILE A 113 4.57 0.08 -2.31
N GLN A 114 3.67 0.23 -1.34
CA GLN A 114 4.02 0.64 0.02
C GLN A 114 4.00 -0.50 1.02
N SER A 115 3.07 -1.43 0.91
CA SER A 115 2.83 -2.53 1.86
C SER A 115 3.73 -3.74 1.64
N GLY A 116 4.28 -3.90 0.45
CA GLY A 116 5.15 -5.01 0.08
C GLY A 116 6.60 -4.87 0.60
N TYR A 117 7.44 -5.77 0.13
CA TYR A 117 8.85 -5.85 0.52
C TYR A 117 9.06 -5.91 2.03
N GLY A 118 8.29 -6.78 2.71
CA GLY A 118 8.44 -7.07 4.12
C GLY A 118 7.79 -6.08 5.08
N ARG A 119 7.29 -4.95 4.59
CA ARG A 119 6.76 -3.85 5.40
C ARG A 119 5.68 -4.29 6.40
N SER A 120 4.79 -5.19 5.99
CA SER A 120 3.68 -5.69 6.80
C SER A 120 4.04 -6.91 7.68
N GLY A 121 5.30 -7.38 7.67
CA GLY A 121 5.71 -8.63 8.33
C GLY A 121 5.45 -9.89 7.50
N LYS A 122 4.99 -9.74 6.26
CA LYS A 122 5.03 -10.72 5.18
C LYS A 122 5.69 -10.05 3.99
N PHE A 123 6.21 -10.81 3.01
CA PHE A 123 6.85 -10.21 1.84
C PHE A 123 5.86 -9.32 1.07
N PHE A 124 4.63 -9.77 0.89
CA PHE A 124 3.50 -8.98 0.40
C PHE A 124 2.36 -9.01 1.43
N ALA A 125 1.64 -7.88 1.60
CA ALA A 125 0.57 -7.77 2.59
C ALA A 125 -0.61 -8.71 2.30
N HIS A 126 -0.99 -8.92 1.03
CA HIS A 126 -2.08 -9.84 0.67
C HIS A 126 -1.83 -11.30 1.11
N GLN A 127 -0.58 -11.68 1.42
CA GLN A 127 -0.25 -13.00 1.95
C GLN A 127 -0.85 -13.24 3.35
N HIS A 128 -1.20 -12.18 4.09
CA HIS A 128 -1.94 -12.33 5.36
C HIS A 128 -3.35 -12.91 5.15
N ALA A 129 -3.99 -12.57 4.03
CA ALA A 129 -5.29 -13.11 3.65
C ALA A 129 -5.22 -14.46 2.90
N GLY A 130 -4.02 -14.87 2.48
CA GLY A 130 -3.81 -16.12 1.73
C GLY A 130 -4.40 -16.10 0.32
N ILE A 131 -4.68 -14.93 -0.26
CA ILE A 131 -5.18 -14.80 -1.63
C ILE A 131 -4.05 -14.72 -2.65
N ARG A 132 -4.39 -14.99 -3.92
CA ARG A 132 -3.49 -14.82 -5.05
C ARG A 132 -4.11 -13.86 -6.07
N PRO A 133 -3.58 -12.64 -6.23
CA PRO A 133 -4.06 -11.69 -7.22
C PRO A 133 -3.60 -12.09 -8.64
N ASP A 134 -4.16 -11.42 -9.65
CA ASP A 134 -3.73 -11.58 -11.04
C ASP A 134 -2.49 -10.76 -11.35
N MET A 135 -2.34 -9.60 -10.71
CA MET A 135 -1.15 -8.78 -10.78
C MET A 135 -0.79 -8.18 -9.42
N ILE A 136 0.52 -8.00 -9.19
CA ILE A 136 1.06 -7.31 -8.04
C ILE A 136 1.97 -6.18 -8.54
N THR A 137 1.71 -4.95 -8.13
CA THR A 137 2.57 -3.82 -8.44
C THR A 137 3.54 -3.54 -7.29
N THR A 138 4.79 -3.26 -7.62
CA THR A 138 5.87 -3.04 -6.66
C THR A 138 6.70 -1.82 -7.05
N ALA A 139 7.23 -1.11 -6.05
CA ALA A 139 8.19 -0.01 -6.20
C ALA A 139 8.82 0.32 -4.82
N LYS A 140 9.16 1.55 -4.55
CA LYS A 140 9.63 2.07 -3.25
C LYS A 140 10.66 1.15 -2.56
N GLY A 141 10.20 0.28 -1.63
CA GLY A 141 11.05 -0.67 -0.91
C GLY A 141 11.84 -1.61 -1.82
N MET A 142 11.35 -1.89 -3.04
CA MET A 142 12.03 -2.70 -4.04
C MET A 142 13.44 -2.18 -4.36
N GLY A 143 13.61 -0.85 -4.44
CA GLY A 143 14.89 -0.21 -4.75
C GLY A 143 15.55 0.45 -3.55
N ASN A 144 14.90 0.50 -2.39
CA ASN A 144 15.38 1.17 -1.17
C ASN A 144 15.97 2.58 -1.44
N GLY A 145 15.22 3.40 -2.21
CA GLY A 145 15.62 4.75 -2.64
C GLY A 145 16.09 4.83 -4.08
N PHE A 146 16.50 3.74 -4.72
CA PHE A 146 16.76 3.74 -6.16
C PHE A 146 15.44 3.70 -6.94
N PRO A 147 15.25 4.55 -7.99
CA PRO A 147 14.02 4.57 -8.77
C PRO A 147 13.82 3.28 -9.56
N ILE A 148 12.88 2.45 -9.15
CA ILE A 148 12.49 1.22 -9.82
C ILE A 148 11.03 0.90 -9.48
N GLY A 149 10.32 0.32 -10.44
CA GLY A 149 9.01 -0.27 -10.26
C GLY A 149 8.89 -1.56 -11.07
N GLY A 150 7.95 -2.40 -10.68
CA GLY A 150 7.71 -3.67 -11.34
C GLY A 150 6.27 -4.10 -11.24
N VAL A 151 5.87 -4.99 -12.15
CA VAL A 151 4.58 -5.69 -12.12
C VAL A 151 4.85 -7.18 -12.18
N LEU A 152 4.42 -7.91 -11.16
CA LEU A 152 4.39 -9.36 -11.21
C LEU A 152 3.06 -9.77 -11.83
N ILE A 153 3.14 -10.56 -12.90
CA ILE A 153 2.01 -10.87 -13.76
C ILE A 153 1.75 -12.37 -13.71
N SER A 154 0.51 -12.78 -13.47
CA SER A 154 0.15 -14.21 -13.49
C SER A 154 0.23 -14.80 -14.91
N PRO A 155 0.37 -16.12 -15.05
CA PRO A 155 0.38 -16.78 -16.36
C PRO A 155 -0.93 -16.64 -17.16
N LEU A 156 -1.96 -16.04 -16.60
CA LEU A 156 -3.22 -15.72 -17.29
C LEU A 156 -3.00 -14.83 -18.52
N PHE A 157 -2.02 -13.93 -18.44
CA PHE A 157 -1.75 -12.93 -19.48
C PHE A 157 -0.85 -13.52 -20.56
N LYS A 158 -1.25 -13.31 -21.82
CA LYS A 158 -0.41 -13.66 -22.97
C LYS A 158 0.37 -12.42 -23.42
N PRO A 159 1.71 -12.49 -23.50
CA PRO A 159 2.51 -11.36 -23.97
C PRO A 159 2.25 -11.10 -25.46
N VAL A 160 2.08 -9.83 -25.81
CA VAL A 160 2.00 -9.35 -27.19
C VAL A 160 3.01 -8.25 -27.37
N TYR A 161 3.81 -8.32 -28.45
CA TYR A 161 4.82 -7.32 -28.76
C TYR A 161 4.19 -5.91 -28.90
N GLY A 162 4.80 -4.91 -28.27
CA GLY A 162 4.35 -3.52 -28.33
C GLY A 162 3.17 -3.16 -27.41
N MET A 163 2.61 -4.12 -26.66
CA MET A 163 1.49 -3.85 -25.73
C MET A 163 1.88 -2.93 -24.59
N LEU A 164 3.04 -3.15 -24.00
CA LEU A 164 3.66 -2.30 -22.98
C LEU A 164 5.07 -1.92 -23.41
N GLY A 165 5.57 -0.79 -22.92
CA GLY A 165 6.92 -0.35 -23.23
C GLY A 165 7.43 0.68 -22.24
N THR A 166 8.74 0.67 -22.02
CA THR A 166 9.45 1.63 -21.20
C THR A 166 10.92 1.72 -21.67
N THR A 167 11.46 2.92 -21.78
CA THR A 167 12.84 3.10 -22.26
C THR A 167 13.87 2.62 -21.24
N PHE A 168 13.67 2.91 -19.97
CA PHE A 168 14.62 2.59 -18.90
C PHE A 168 14.24 1.39 -18.04
N GLY A 169 13.07 0.79 -18.27
CA GLY A 169 12.60 -0.35 -17.49
C GLY A 169 13.54 -1.55 -17.60
N GLY A 170 13.86 -2.18 -16.48
CA GLY A 170 14.77 -3.32 -16.44
C GLY A 170 16.24 -2.97 -16.68
N ASN A 171 16.65 -1.68 -16.56
CA ASN A 171 18.06 -1.33 -16.69
C ASN A 171 18.91 -2.03 -15.63
N HIS A 172 20.16 -2.33 -15.98
CA HIS A 172 21.06 -3.14 -15.14
C HIS A 172 21.32 -2.52 -13.76
N LEU A 173 21.42 -1.20 -13.67
CA LEU A 173 21.69 -0.51 -12.40
C LEU A 173 20.50 -0.64 -11.43
N ALA A 174 19.29 -0.43 -11.93
CA ALA A 174 18.06 -0.59 -11.13
C ALA A 174 17.88 -2.07 -10.69
N CYS A 175 18.10 -3.02 -11.60
CA CYS A 175 18.02 -4.44 -11.27
C CYS A 175 19.08 -4.87 -10.24
N SER A 176 20.32 -4.36 -10.35
CA SER A 176 21.38 -4.63 -9.37
C SER A 176 21.03 -4.07 -7.99
N ALA A 177 20.46 -2.86 -7.92
CA ALA A 177 19.98 -2.29 -6.67
C ALA A 177 18.85 -3.15 -6.04
N ALA A 178 17.89 -3.59 -6.85
CA ALA A 178 16.81 -4.44 -6.36
C ALA A 178 17.29 -5.82 -5.87
N ILE A 179 18.27 -6.43 -6.55
CA ILE A 179 18.90 -7.69 -6.12
C ILE A 179 19.59 -7.49 -4.77
N ALA A 180 20.39 -6.43 -4.62
CA ALA A 180 21.08 -6.11 -3.35
C ALA A 180 20.06 -5.93 -2.20
N VAL A 181 18.93 -5.28 -2.44
CA VAL A 181 17.84 -5.16 -1.45
C VAL A 181 17.32 -6.54 -1.03
N LEU A 182 17.06 -7.45 -1.98
CA LEU A 182 16.57 -8.80 -1.68
C LEU A 182 17.59 -9.62 -0.89
N ASP A 183 18.87 -9.51 -1.22
CA ASP A 183 19.97 -10.20 -0.52
C ASP A 183 20.08 -9.73 0.93
N VAL A 184 20.04 -8.42 1.18
CA VAL A 184 20.04 -7.84 2.54
C VAL A 184 18.78 -8.26 3.31
N MET A 185 17.60 -8.14 2.70
CA MET A 185 16.34 -8.55 3.34
C MET A 185 16.37 -10.01 3.80
N LYS A 186 16.90 -10.90 2.96
CA LYS A 186 17.05 -12.33 3.27
C LYS A 186 18.14 -12.56 4.33
N GLY A 187 19.30 -11.95 4.16
CA GLY A 187 20.46 -12.13 5.05
C GLY A 187 20.19 -11.63 6.47
N GLU A 188 19.51 -10.51 6.60
CA GLU A 188 19.19 -9.89 7.89
C GLU A 188 17.80 -10.27 8.43
N LYS A 189 17.05 -11.13 7.73
CA LYS A 189 15.69 -11.58 8.12
C LYS A 189 14.74 -10.40 8.41
N LEU A 190 14.76 -9.39 7.52
CA LEU A 190 14.04 -8.13 7.76
C LEU A 190 12.54 -8.28 7.76
N VAL A 191 11.97 -9.28 7.07
CA VAL A 191 10.53 -9.58 7.10
C VAL A 191 10.10 -10.04 8.48
N GLU A 192 10.85 -10.95 9.08
CA GLU A 192 10.63 -11.48 10.43
C GLU A 192 10.85 -10.40 11.48
N ASN A 193 11.86 -9.55 11.30
CA ASN A 193 12.10 -8.40 12.16
C ASN A 193 10.91 -7.45 12.14
N ALA A 194 10.41 -7.10 10.96
CA ALA A 194 9.25 -6.23 10.81
C ALA A 194 8.00 -6.81 11.51
N ALA A 195 7.76 -8.12 11.41
CA ALA A 195 6.66 -8.78 12.11
C ALA A 195 6.83 -8.69 13.64
N THR A 196 8.01 -9.01 14.14
CA THR A 196 8.31 -9.09 15.59
C THR A 196 8.31 -7.71 16.24
N VAL A 197 9.08 -6.77 15.69
CA VAL A 197 9.19 -5.41 16.27
C VAL A 197 7.91 -4.61 16.06
N GLY A 198 7.21 -4.82 14.92
CA GLY A 198 5.91 -4.20 14.67
C GLY A 198 4.85 -4.64 15.68
N SER A 199 4.73 -5.95 15.95
CA SER A 199 3.82 -6.47 16.97
C SER A 199 4.15 -5.95 18.37
N TYR A 200 5.45 -5.83 18.68
CA TYR A 200 5.92 -5.25 19.94
C TYR A 200 5.49 -3.77 20.08
N LEU A 201 5.71 -2.95 19.04
CA LEU A 201 5.32 -1.55 19.03
C LEU A 201 3.81 -1.38 19.18
N ILE A 202 3.01 -2.09 18.39
CA ILE A 202 1.53 -2.05 18.45
C ILE A 202 1.05 -2.38 19.88
N LYS A 203 1.60 -3.46 20.47
CA LYS A 203 1.25 -3.85 21.85
C LYS A 203 1.57 -2.75 22.87
N LYS A 204 2.73 -2.10 22.76
CA LYS A 204 3.15 -1.05 23.67
C LYS A 204 2.35 0.25 23.49
N LEU A 205 2.06 0.62 22.25
CA LEU A 205 1.28 1.81 21.92
C LEU A 205 -0.16 1.73 22.45
N ASN A 206 -0.77 0.53 22.48
CA ASN A 206 -2.10 0.33 23.05
C ASN A 206 -2.22 0.70 24.55
N ALA A 207 -1.12 0.91 25.25
CA ALA A 207 -1.14 1.34 26.65
C ALA A 207 -1.32 2.86 26.85
N PHE A 208 -1.26 3.66 25.76
CA PHE A 208 -1.42 5.12 25.84
C PHE A 208 -2.89 5.53 25.75
N PRO A 209 -3.49 6.14 26.79
CA PRO A 209 -4.92 6.48 26.79
C PRO A 209 -5.30 7.60 25.82
N GLN A 210 -4.32 8.37 25.31
CA GLN A 210 -4.54 9.41 24.30
C GLN A 210 -4.77 8.85 22.91
N ILE A 211 -4.43 7.58 22.68
CA ILE A 211 -4.61 6.90 21.39
C ILE A 211 -6.03 6.38 21.31
N LYS A 212 -6.73 6.76 20.25
CA LYS A 212 -8.09 6.30 19.95
C LYS A 212 -8.07 4.90 19.34
N GLU A 213 -7.18 4.69 18.37
CA GLU A 213 -7.08 3.44 17.63
C GLU A 213 -5.66 3.24 17.06
N ILE A 214 -5.20 1.99 17.03
CA ILE A 214 -3.97 1.60 16.34
C ILE A 214 -4.32 0.61 15.24
N ARG A 215 -3.90 0.93 14.03
CA ARG A 215 -4.08 0.09 12.83
C ARG A 215 -2.73 -0.27 12.24
N GLY A 216 -2.69 -1.40 11.54
CA GLY A 216 -1.52 -1.77 10.77
C GLY A 216 -1.03 -3.19 11.01
N MET A 217 0.02 -3.55 10.27
CA MET A 217 0.72 -4.83 10.37
C MET A 217 2.22 -4.60 10.20
N GLY A 218 3.02 -5.38 10.91
CA GLY A 218 4.47 -5.22 10.88
C GLY A 218 4.90 -3.81 11.25
N LEU A 219 5.77 -3.21 10.44
CA LEU A 219 6.26 -1.85 10.59
C LEU A 219 5.50 -0.83 9.69
N MET A 220 4.24 -1.08 9.41
CA MET A 220 3.30 -0.15 8.78
C MET A 220 2.18 0.14 9.78
N ILE A 221 2.34 1.20 10.59
CA ILE A 221 1.50 1.47 11.75
C ILE A 221 0.86 2.85 11.63
N GLY A 222 -0.45 2.91 11.83
CA GLY A 222 -1.25 4.14 11.97
C GLY A 222 -1.70 4.30 13.42
N ILE A 223 -1.44 5.46 13.98
CA ILE A 223 -1.86 5.84 15.34
C ILE A 223 -2.92 6.93 15.18
N GLU A 224 -4.18 6.61 15.41
CA GLU A 224 -5.25 7.60 15.44
C GLU A 224 -5.36 8.18 16.85
N MET A 225 -5.22 9.48 16.95
CA MET A 225 -5.29 10.21 18.22
C MET A 225 -6.69 10.76 18.44
N ASN A 226 -7.05 10.98 19.71
CA ASN A 226 -8.30 11.66 20.07
C ASN A 226 -8.27 13.14 19.62
N GLU A 227 -7.09 13.76 19.65
CA GLU A 227 -6.87 15.16 19.31
C GLU A 227 -6.09 15.30 17.97
N PRO A 228 -6.15 16.47 17.30
CA PRO A 228 -5.37 16.74 16.12
C PRO A 228 -3.86 16.60 16.36
N VAL A 229 -3.17 15.89 15.47
CA VAL A 229 -1.77 15.47 15.67
C VAL A 229 -0.72 16.54 15.35
N MET A 230 -1.10 17.72 14.90
CA MET A 230 -0.13 18.74 14.43
C MET A 230 0.84 19.15 15.54
N GLN A 231 0.33 19.49 16.72
CA GLN A 231 1.17 19.91 17.87
C GLN A 231 2.06 18.77 18.34
N LEU A 232 1.51 17.58 18.52
CA LEU A 232 2.26 16.38 18.89
C LEU A 232 3.37 16.06 17.88
N ARG A 233 3.10 16.16 16.58
CA ARG A 233 4.11 15.95 15.56
C ARG A 233 5.20 17.01 15.55
N ASN A 234 4.87 18.25 15.85
CA ASN A 234 5.87 19.32 16.00
C ASN A 234 6.77 19.07 17.22
N SER A 235 6.21 18.70 18.39
CA SER A 235 7.00 18.31 19.56
C SER A 235 7.88 17.09 19.26
N LEU A 236 7.32 16.03 18.64
CA LEU A 236 8.10 14.87 18.21
C LEU A 236 9.29 15.27 17.32
N LEU A 237 9.08 16.12 16.32
CA LEU A 237 10.12 16.51 15.36
C LEU A 237 11.16 17.44 15.99
N PHE A 238 10.71 18.54 16.59
CA PHE A 238 11.60 19.63 16.98
C PHE A 238 12.23 19.43 18.37
N GLU A 239 11.51 18.81 19.30
CA GLU A 239 11.99 18.58 20.67
C GLU A 239 12.55 17.17 20.84
N GLN A 240 11.78 16.16 20.40
CA GLN A 240 12.16 14.75 20.60
C GLN A 240 13.02 14.17 19.44
N LYS A 241 13.23 14.92 18.35
CA LYS A 241 14.01 14.47 17.16
C LYS A 241 13.47 13.19 16.53
N VAL A 242 12.16 13.05 16.47
CA VAL A 242 11.44 11.93 15.85
C VAL A 242 10.61 12.42 14.67
N PHE A 243 10.99 12.01 13.46
CA PHE A 243 10.23 12.33 12.26
C PHE A 243 9.09 11.32 12.06
N THR A 244 7.87 11.81 11.83
CA THR A 244 6.69 10.98 11.59
C THR A 244 5.90 11.44 10.37
N GLY A 245 5.22 10.51 9.67
CA GLY A 245 4.23 10.85 8.67
C GLY A 245 2.88 11.23 9.30
N ALA A 246 1.96 11.76 8.48
CA ALA A 246 0.57 11.97 8.88
C ALA A 246 -0.41 11.52 7.80
N SER A 247 -1.65 11.30 8.19
CA SER A 247 -2.80 11.18 7.30
C SER A 247 -4.00 11.90 7.93
N GLY A 248 -4.59 12.82 7.14
CA GLY A 248 -5.61 13.71 7.68
C GLY A 248 -5.09 14.50 8.91
N THR A 249 -6.00 14.82 9.80
CA THR A 249 -5.71 15.66 10.98
C THR A 249 -5.40 14.89 12.26
N HIS A 250 -5.76 13.58 12.33
CA HIS A 250 -5.72 12.83 13.58
C HIS A 250 -4.82 11.57 13.52
N VAL A 251 -4.22 11.24 12.38
CA VAL A 251 -3.43 10.00 12.26
C VAL A 251 -1.95 10.29 12.10
N ILE A 252 -1.13 9.76 13.00
CA ILE A 252 0.32 9.63 12.83
C ILE A 252 0.61 8.30 12.11
N ARG A 253 1.46 8.35 11.08
CA ARG A 253 1.92 7.14 10.38
C ARG A 253 3.36 6.85 10.73
N LEU A 254 3.63 5.63 11.17
CA LEU A 254 4.98 5.12 11.41
C LEU A 254 5.35 4.12 10.30
N LEU A 255 6.42 4.45 9.62
CA LEU A 255 7.01 3.64 8.53
C LEU A 255 8.55 3.59 8.75
N PRO A 256 9.01 3.09 9.91
CA PRO A 256 10.44 3.07 10.21
C PRO A 256 11.20 2.10 9.29
N PRO A 257 12.53 2.12 9.24
CA PRO A 257 13.31 1.15 8.49
C PRO A 257 13.04 -0.29 8.97
N LEU A 258 13.13 -1.26 8.07
CA LEU A 258 12.80 -2.67 8.37
C LEU A 258 13.75 -3.31 9.39
N ASN A 259 14.97 -2.77 9.53
CA ASN A 259 15.96 -3.19 10.53
C ASN A 259 15.83 -2.47 11.88
N LEU A 260 14.71 -1.77 12.12
CA LEU A 260 14.44 -1.15 13.43
C LEU A 260 14.66 -2.16 14.55
N SER A 261 15.54 -1.83 15.51
CA SER A 261 15.75 -2.68 16.67
C SER A 261 14.66 -2.48 17.73
N LYS A 262 14.56 -3.43 18.66
CA LYS A 262 13.69 -3.26 19.82
C LYS A 262 14.11 -2.09 20.71
N GLN A 263 15.43 -1.83 20.81
CA GLN A 263 15.98 -0.69 21.56
C GLN A 263 15.57 0.63 20.94
N ASP A 264 15.62 0.76 19.60
CA ASP A 264 15.12 1.96 18.91
C ASP A 264 13.62 2.14 19.07
N ALA A 265 12.87 1.03 19.09
CA ALA A 265 11.45 1.05 19.36
C ALA A 265 11.15 1.56 20.79
N ASP A 266 11.89 1.11 21.80
CA ASP A 266 11.78 1.57 23.18
C ASP A 266 12.17 3.05 23.30
N LEU A 267 13.20 3.50 22.59
CA LEU A 267 13.58 4.92 22.51
C LEU A 267 12.45 5.75 21.90
N PHE A 268 11.85 5.28 20.80
CA PHE A 268 10.68 5.94 20.20
C PHE A 268 9.53 6.06 21.22
N LEU A 269 9.19 4.98 21.92
CA LEU A 269 8.09 4.96 22.90
C LEU A 269 8.34 5.95 24.05
N SER A 270 9.57 6.04 24.53
CA SER A 270 9.97 7.03 25.55
C SER A 270 9.78 8.46 25.06
N ARG A 271 10.27 8.77 23.85
CA ARG A 271 10.13 10.09 23.22
C ARG A 271 8.70 10.44 22.89
N PHE A 272 7.90 9.46 22.46
CA PHE A 272 6.47 9.62 22.21
C PHE A 272 5.73 9.98 23.50
N ASN A 273 6.04 9.29 24.61
CA ASN A 273 5.49 9.61 25.92
C ASN A 273 5.86 11.02 26.37
N ASN A 274 7.12 11.44 26.19
CA ASN A 274 7.55 12.80 26.54
C ASN A 274 6.77 13.86 25.75
N ALA A 275 6.60 13.64 24.43
CA ALA A 275 5.86 14.55 23.56
C ALA A 275 4.36 14.62 23.86
N LEU A 276 3.77 13.57 24.45
CA LEU A 276 2.37 13.56 24.89
C LEU A 276 2.15 14.35 26.20
N ASN A 277 3.21 14.53 27.00
CA ASN A 277 3.15 15.20 28.31
C ASN A 277 3.78 16.60 28.29
N SER A 278 4.31 17.06 27.15
CA SER A 278 4.78 18.43 26.93
C SER A 278 3.65 19.34 26.46
#